data_bd6586578a80fec8ee5a4ae5d0428d63
#
_entry.id   bd6586578a80fec8ee5a4ae5d0428d63
#
_cell.length_a   1.000
_cell.length_b   1.000
_cell.length_c   1.000
_cell.angle_alpha   90.00
_cell.angle_beta   90.00
_cell.angle_gamma   90.00
#
_symmetry.space_group_name_H-M   'P 1'
#
loop_
_entity.id
_entity.type
_entity.pdbx_description
1 polymer ?
#
loop_
_entity_poly.entity_id
_entity_poly.type
_entity_poly.pdbx_seq_one_letter_code
_entity_poly.pdbx_strand_id
1 'polypeptide(L)'
;LAGEIKGENYPPNIPNTIHYTTKDPIGVVCAIIPWNAPLFLTVAKIAPAIVAGNTVVLKTAEQAPFCALLVCEILQQELPPGVLNVISGYGEECGEPLIAHEKVRKVTFTGSFSVGKIIASKAAPKLCPVTLELGGKNPNIIMSDKDLEIAIPGVIDGMSYTRQGQACTAGSRVYIHEKIYDKVLEGAVDKLSKLKMGNALDETSDIGAIISEEQLKRTLYYMDIAKKNSSTEILHGGNQSKGGKYKDGFYYEPTLLSGLPVSSPVCQEEVFGPVACAIPFKSFDEV
;
A
#
# COMPACT_ATOMS: atom_id res chain seq x y z
N LEU A 1 7.20 11.21 19.86
CA LEU A 1 5.78 10.85 19.67
C LEU A 1 5.12 10.36 20.98
N ALA A 2 5.82 9.52 21.79
CA ALA A 2 5.25 9.03 23.06
C ALA A 2 4.84 10.17 24.01
N GLY A 3 5.67 11.20 24.10
CA GLY A 3 5.37 12.40 24.90
C GLY A 3 4.26 13.31 24.33
N GLU A 4 3.71 12.98 23.17
CA GLU A 4 2.63 13.76 22.53
C GLU A 4 1.22 13.21 22.85
N ILE A 5 1.11 12.14 23.64
CA ILE A 5 -0.18 11.67 24.16
C ILE A 5 -0.62 12.62 25.27
N LYS A 6 -1.55 13.51 24.92
CA LYS A 6 -2.03 14.58 25.82
C LYS A 6 -3.53 14.48 26.04
N GLY A 7 -3.98 14.91 27.22
CA GLY A 7 -5.36 15.26 27.49
C GLY A 7 -5.60 16.76 27.26
N GLU A 8 -6.83 17.18 27.36
CA GLU A 8 -7.27 18.56 27.19
C GLU A 8 -7.92 19.07 28.48
N ASN A 9 -7.72 20.35 28.79
CA ASN A 9 -8.41 21.03 29.88
C ASN A 9 -9.52 21.91 29.29
N TYR A 10 -10.70 21.83 29.86
CA TYR A 10 -11.86 22.63 29.48
C TYR A 10 -12.27 23.60 30.59
N PRO A 11 -12.75 24.81 30.25
CA PRO A 11 -13.35 25.69 31.23
C PRO A 11 -14.51 24.99 31.93
N PRO A 12 -14.55 24.97 33.30
CA PRO A 12 -15.63 24.32 34.02
C PRO A 12 -16.92 25.14 33.92
N ASN A 13 -18.05 24.46 33.71
CA ASN A 13 -19.39 25.06 33.73
C ASN A 13 -19.97 25.11 35.17
N ILE A 14 -19.29 24.43 36.11
CA ILE A 14 -19.70 24.32 37.52
C ILE A 14 -18.61 24.95 38.39
N PRO A 15 -18.93 25.86 39.29
CA PRO A 15 -17.94 26.44 40.22
C PRO A 15 -17.19 25.37 41.02
N ASN A 16 -15.91 25.61 41.28
CA ASN A 16 -15.04 24.70 42.06
C ASN A 16 -14.84 23.31 41.45
N THR A 17 -14.96 23.15 40.10
CA THR A 17 -14.68 21.92 39.40
C THR A 17 -13.50 22.10 38.41
N ILE A 18 -12.83 20.98 38.06
CA ILE A 18 -11.82 20.92 37.02
C ILE A 18 -12.32 19.92 35.99
N HIS A 19 -12.32 20.33 34.71
CA HIS A 19 -12.69 19.45 33.58
C HIS A 19 -11.46 19.18 32.72
N TYR A 20 -11.07 17.92 32.64
CA TYR A 20 -9.98 17.50 31.76
C TYR A 20 -10.27 16.11 31.16
N THR A 21 -9.61 15.79 30.07
CA THR A 21 -9.63 14.46 29.47
C THR A 21 -8.30 13.75 29.67
N THR A 22 -8.35 12.43 29.79
CA THR A 22 -7.20 11.54 29.75
C THR A 22 -7.30 10.60 28.55
N LYS A 23 -6.18 10.08 28.10
CA LYS A 23 -6.13 9.01 27.09
C LYS A 23 -5.82 7.71 27.81
N ASP A 24 -6.81 6.82 27.90
CA ASP A 24 -6.68 5.53 28.56
C ASP A 24 -6.52 4.40 27.55
N PRO A 25 -5.79 3.31 27.89
CA PRO A 25 -5.66 2.15 27.04
C PRO A 25 -7.03 1.52 26.72
N ILE A 26 -7.26 1.17 25.44
CA ILE A 26 -8.49 0.49 25.05
C ILE A 26 -8.47 -1.01 25.37
N GLY A 27 -7.27 -1.59 25.52
CA GLY A 27 -7.04 -3.00 25.85
C GLY A 27 -6.29 -3.77 24.75
N VAL A 28 -6.81 -4.90 24.29
CA VAL A 28 -6.16 -5.72 23.27
C VAL A 28 -6.45 -5.17 21.88
N VAL A 29 -5.39 -4.84 21.14
CA VAL A 29 -5.44 -4.38 19.74
C VAL A 29 -5.07 -5.55 18.81
N CYS A 30 -5.98 -5.88 17.89
CA CYS A 30 -5.70 -6.75 16.75
C CYS A 30 -5.10 -5.90 15.63
N ALA A 31 -3.85 -6.12 15.28
CA ALA A 31 -3.15 -5.46 14.17
C ALA A 31 -2.94 -6.44 13.02
N ILE A 32 -3.38 -6.11 11.81
CA ILE A 32 -3.23 -6.96 10.62
C ILE A 32 -2.50 -6.16 9.56
N ILE A 33 -1.40 -6.72 9.04
CA ILE A 33 -0.53 -6.08 8.04
C ILE A 33 -0.45 -6.88 6.75
N PRO A 34 -0.30 -6.21 5.60
CA PRO A 34 -0.06 -6.84 4.31
C PRO A 34 1.43 -7.16 4.09
N TRP A 35 1.71 -7.76 2.95
CA TRP A 35 3.03 -8.24 2.54
C TRP A 35 3.95 -7.19 1.90
N ASN A 36 3.44 -6.06 1.41
CA ASN A 36 4.18 -5.13 0.56
C ASN A 36 5.12 -4.16 1.30
N ALA A 37 4.90 -3.95 2.60
CA ALA A 37 5.77 -3.13 3.44
C ALA A 37 5.81 -3.66 4.89
N PRO A 38 6.22 -4.93 5.11
CA PRO A 38 6.02 -5.62 6.39
C PRO A 38 6.72 -4.95 7.56
N LEU A 39 7.97 -4.50 7.40
CA LEU A 39 8.70 -3.81 8.46
C LEU A 39 8.03 -2.50 8.87
N PHE A 40 7.77 -1.63 7.90
CA PHE A 40 7.18 -0.31 8.15
C PHE A 40 5.81 -0.45 8.80
N LEU A 41 4.93 -1.30 8.25
CA LEU A 41 3.56 -1.46 8.74
C LEU A 41 3.48 -2.17 10.10
N THR A 42 4.43 -3.08 10.39
CA THR A 42 4.58 -3.64 11.73
C THR A 42 4.79 -2.51 12.75
N VAL A 43 5.82 -1.70 12.55
CA VAL A 43 6.17 -0.62 13.48
C VAL A 43 5.07 0.43 13.54
N ALA A 44 4.51 0.83 12.41
CA ALA A 44 3.44 1.84 12.33
C ALA A 44 2.16 1.46 13.11
N LYS A 45 1.89 0.15 13.27
CA LYS A 45 0.72 -0.31 14.02
C LYS A 45 1.02 -0.61 15.48
N ILE A 46 2.15 -1.28 15.77
CA ILE A 46 2.45 -1.69 17.14
C ILE A 46 2.95 -0.53 18.00
N ALA A 47 3.78 0.37 17.47
CA ALA A 47 4.38 1.43 18.27
C ALA A 47 3.32 2.38 18.90
N PRO A 48 2.37 2.96 18.14
CA PRO A 48 1.35 3.81 18.73
C PRO A 48 0.40 3.07 19.69
N ALA A 49 0.12 1.78 19.42
CA ALA A 49 -0.73 0.98 20.30
C ALA A 49 -0.05 0.74 21.67
N ILE A 50 1.23 0.33 21.66
CA ILE A 50 2.00 0.06 22.88
C ILE A 50 2.25 1.35 23.67
N VAL A 51 2.63 2.43 22.99
CA VAL A 51 2.85 3.74 23.63
C VAL A 51 1.59 4.25 24.32
N ALA A 52 0.40 3.96 23.77
CA ALA A 52 -0.88 4.26 24.40
C ALA A 52 -1.28 3.26 25.51
N GLY A 53 -0.38 2.37 25.95
CA GLY A 53 -0.60 1.41 27.04
C GLY A 53 -1.39 0.16 26.67
N ASN A 54 -1.58 -0.12 25.38
CA ASN A 54 -2.33 -1.31 24.91
C ASN A 54 -1.43 -2.53 24.75
N THR A 55 -2.04 -3.70 24.73
CA THR A 55 -1.40 -4.93 24.26
C THR A 55 -1.78 -5.21 22.80
N VAL A 56 -0.90 -5.87 22.06
CA VAL A 56 -1.07 -6.09 20.62
C VAL A 56 -0.95 -7.58 20.27
N VAL A 57 -1.87 -8.05 19.45
CA VAL A 57 -1.73 -9.27 18.67
C VAL A 57 -1.59 -8.88 17.20
N LEU A 58 -0.39 -9.03 16.66
CA LEU A 58 -0.08 -8.75 15.26
C LEU A 58 -0.25 -10.00 14.40
N LYS A 59 -1.08 -9.93 13.36
CA LYS A 59 -1.15 -10.94 12.30
C LYS A 59 -0.36 -10.47 11.10
N THR A 60 0.65 -11.24 10.70
CA THR A 60 1.45 -10.97 9.50
C THR A 60 0.73 -11.47 8.24
N ALA A 61 1.18 -11.00 7.07
CA ALA A 61 0.80 -11.62 5.81
C ALA A 61 1.55 -12.96 5.64
N GLU A 62 0.85 -13.97 5.15
CA GLU A 62 1.40 -15.30 4.89
C GLU A 62 2.47 -15.30 3.81
N GLN A 63 2.43 -14.33 2.85
CA GLN A 63 3.41 -14.22 1.77
C GLN A 63 4.75 -13.62 2.22
N ALA A 64 4.78 -12.81 3.30
CA ALA A 64 5.99 -12.13 3.77
C ALA A 64 6.05 -12.01 5.30
N PRO A 65 6.05 -13.12 6.05
CA PRO A 65 5.96 -13.08 7.51
C PRO A 65 7.30 -12.78 8.20
N PHE A 66 8.43 -13.19 7.63
CA PHE A 66 9.71 -13.28 8.34
C PHE A 66 10.20 -11.95 8.92
N CYS A 67 10.08 -10.86 8.16
CA CYS A 67 10.53 -9.55 8.63
C CYS A 67 9.74 -9.09 9.87
N ALA A 68 8.43 -9.28 9.85
CA ALA A 68 7.57 -8.93 10.98
C ALA A 68 7.81 -9.83 12.20
N LEU A 69 8.00 -11.14 11.97
CA LEU A 69 8.33 -12.10 13.04
C LEU A 69 9.64 -11.73 13.73
N LEU A 70 10.70 -11.45 12.95
CA LEU A 70 12.01 -11.07 13.50
C LEU A 70 11.94 -9.78 14.31
N VAL A 71 11.26 -8.76 13.79
CA VAL A 71 11.09 -7.49 14.52
C VAL A 71 10.33 -7.68 15.82
N CYS A 72 9.26 -8.49 15.81
CA CYS A 72 8.52 -8.79 17.02
C CYS A 72 9.36 -9.60 18.03
N GLU A 73 10.16 -10.54 17.58
CA GLU A 73 11.09 -11.31 18.44
C GLU A 73 12.09 -10.38 19.16
N ILE A 74 12.67 -9.43 18.43
CA ILE A 74 13.60 -8.44 19.01
C ILE A 74 12.86 -7.57 20.05
N LEU A 75 11.68 -7.05 19.71
CA LEU A 75 10.93 -6.18 20.60
C LEU A 75 10.38 -6.90 21.84
N GLN A 76 10.06 -8.17 21.74
CA GLN A 76 9.60 -8.98 22.87
C GLN A 76 10.68 -9.17 23.95
N GLN A 77 11.96 -9.02 23.62
CA GLN A 77 13.05 -9.05 24.61
C GLN A 77 13.06 -7.82 25.52
N GLU A 78 12.53 -6.70 25.04
CA GLU A 78 12.53 -5.42 25.73
C GLU A 78 11.16 -5.11 26.40
N LEU A 79 10.10 -5.81 26.00
CA LEU A 79 8.73 -5.59 26.48
C LEU A 79 8.31 -6.62 27.53
N PRO A 80 7.45 -6.26 28.48
CA PRO A 80 6.87 -7.22 29.41
C PRO A 80 6.16 -8.36 28.65
N PRO A 81 6.20 -9.62 29.17
CA PRO A 81 5.54 -10.74 28.54
C PRO A 81 4.06 -10.50 28.24
N GLY A 82 3.63 -10.83 27.02
CA GLY A 82 2.24 -10.69 26.59
C GLY A 82 1.84 -9.30 26.08
N VAL A 83 2.70 -8.28 26.17
CA VAL A 83 2.41 -6.94 25.62
C VAL A 83 2.37 -6.99 24.08
N LEU A 84 3.31 -7.67 23.45
CA LEU A 84 3.36 -7.89 22.01
C LEU A 84 3.33 -9.39 21.71
N ASN A 85 2.39 -9.79 20.86
CA ASN A 85 2.26 -11.16 20.38
C ASN A 85 2.16 -11.12 18.85
N VAL A 86 2.76 -12.11 18.18
CA VAL A 86 2.73 -12.19 16.73
C VAL A 86 2.26 -13.57 16.29
N ILE A 87 1.38 -13.59 15.30
CA ILE A 87 0.85 -14.80 14.67
C ILE A 87 0.97 -14.70 13.16
N SER A 88 1.13 -15.84 12.50
CA SER A 88 1.14 -15.97 11.06
C SER A 88 0.13 -17.04 10.63
N GLY A 89 -0.51 -16.84 9.48
CA GLY A 89 -1.52 -17.75 8.94
C GLY A 89 -2.44 -17.06 7.94
N TYR A 90 -3.34 -17.82 7.36
CA TYR A 90 -4.32 -17.29 6.39
C TYR A 90 -5.40 -16.43 7.05
N GLY A 91 -6.09 -15.65 6.22
CA GLY A 91 -7.12 -14.71 6.68
C GLY A 91 -8.25 -15.40 7.42
N GLU A 92 -8.79 -16.46 6.83
CA GLU A 92 -9.94 -17.22 7.33
C GLU A 92 -9.61 -18.00 8.60
N GLU A 93 -8.39 -18.59 8.68
CA GLU A 93 -7.98 -19.48 9.78
C GLU A 93 -7.47 -18.70 10.99
N CYS A 94 -6.83 -17.58 10.75
CA CYS A 94 -6.10 -16.82 11.77
C CYS A 94 -6.68 -15.41 11.97
N GLY A 95 -6.96 -14.70 10.90
CA GLY A 95 -7.45 -13.33 10.95
C GLY A 95 -8.88 -13.20 11.46
N GLU A 96 -9.81 -13.96 10.89
CA GLU A 96 -11.24 -13.90 11.28
C GLU A 96 -11.49 -14.30 12.74
N PRO A 97 -10.95 -15.43 13.27
CA PRO A 97 -11.09 -15.75 14.67
C PRO A 97 -10.49 -14.70 15.61
N LEU A 98 -9.35 -14.12 15.22
CA LEU A 98 -8.74 -13.04 15.99
C LEU A 98 -9.65 -11.82 16.07
N ILE A 99 -10.22 -11.37 14.95
CA ILE A 99 -11.15 -10.23 14.91
C ILE A 99 -12.41 -10.51 15.73
N ALA A 100 -12.93 -11.72 15.65
CA ALA A 100 -14.16 -12.13 16.36
C ALA A 100 -13.96 -12.28 17.87
N HIS A 101 -12.74 -12.48 18.35
CA HIS A 101 -12.45 -12.76 19.76
C HIS A 101 -12.97 -11.66 20.69
N GLU A 102 -13.68 -12.02 21.75
CA GLU A 102 -14.35 -11.10 22.68
C GLU A 102 -13.42 -10.08 23.37
N LYS A 103 -12.18 -10.49 23.68
CA LYS A 103 -11.16 -9.65 24.32
C LYS A 103 -10.53 -8.62 23.39
N VAL A 104 -10.68 -8.75 22.06
CA VAL A 104 -10.16 -7.76 21.11
C VAL A 104 -11.06 -6.52 21.16
N ARG A 105 -10.47 -5.39 21.54
CA ARG A 105 -11.16 -4.11 21.75
C ARG A 105 -10.98 -3.11 20.60
N LYS A 106 -10.00 -3.33 19.74
CA LYS A 106 -9.75 -2.54 18.54
C LYS A 106 -9.13 -3.39 17.44
N VAL A 107 -9.51 -3.13 16.19
CA VAL A 107 -8.86 -3.69 15.01
C VAL A 107 -8.18 -2.57 14.23
N THR A 108 -6.92 -2.76 13.83
CA THR A 108 -6.22 -1.92 12.86
C THR A 108 -5.72 -2.78 11.70
N PHE A 109 -6.17 -2.45 10.51
CA PHE A 109 -5.92 -3.24 9.30
C PHE A 109 -5.30 -2.37 8.22
N THR A 110 -4.34 -2.94 7.48
CA THR A 110 -3.89 -2.41 6.19
C THR A 110 -3.96 -3.54 5.16
N GLY A 111 -4.58 -3.28 4.00
CA GLY A 111 -4.72 -4.27 2.94
C GLY A 111 -5.75 -3.89 1.89
N SER A 112 -6.36 -4.88 1.24
CA SER A 112 -7.32 -4.65 0.17
C SER A 112 -8.67 -4.13 0.69
N PHE A 113 -9.36 -3.37 -0.17
CA PHE A 113 -10.69 -2.83 0.11
C PHE A 113 -11.73 -3.95 0.41
N SER A 114 -11.65 -5.06 -0.33
CA SER A 114 -12.56 -6.21 -0.12
C SER A 114 -12.40 -6.84 1.26
N VAL A 115 -11.16 -7.05 1.70
CA VAL A 115 -10.87 -7.59 3.04
C VAL A 115 -11.23 -6.57 4.13
N GLY A 116 -11.02 -5.27 3.88
CA GLY A 116 -11.44 -4.21 4.80
C GLY A 116 -12.95 -4.24 5.09
N LYS A 117 -13.79 -4.47 4.08
CA LYS A 117 -15.24 -4.66 4.25
C LYS A 117 -15.57 -5.88 5.13
N ILE A 118 -14.89 -7.00 4.92
CA ILE A 118 -15.06 -8.22 5.73
C ILE A 118 -14.72 -7.91 7.19
N ILE A 119 -13.59 -7.27 7.43
CA ILE A 119 -13.13 -6.90 8.78
C ILE A 119 -14.14 -5.98 9.48
N ALA A 120 -14.61 -4.94 8.80
CA ALA A 120 -15.61 -4.02 9.35
C ALA A 120 -16.92 -4.77 9.72
N SER A 121 -17.39 -5.65 8.84
CA SER A 121 -18.56 -6.49 9.09
C SER A 121 -18.38 -7.43 10.29
N LYS A 122 -17.22 -8.05 10.45
CA LYS A 122 -16.93 -8.97 11.57
C LYS A 122 -16.74 -8.24 12.90
N ALA A 123 -16.26 -7.00 12.88
CA ALA A 123 -16.06 -6.18 14.07
C ALA A 123 -17.38 -5.52 14.57
N ALA A 124 -18.31 -5.24 13.67
CA ALA A 124 -19.54 -4.51 13.94
C ALA A 124 -20.45 -5.12 15.05
N PRO A 125 -20.69 -6.46 15.12
CA PRO A 125 -21.57 -7.05 16.12
C PRO A 125 -21.17 -6.77 17.57
N LYS A 126 -19.88 -6.54 17.83
CA LYS A 126 -19.37 -6.22 19.17
C LYS A 126 -18.99 -4.73 19.33
N LEU A 127 -19.39 -3.88 18.39
CA LEU A 127 -19.06 -2.45 18.34
C LEU A 127 -17.57 -2.17 18.50
N CYS A 128 -16.71 -3.04 17.98
CA CYS A 128 -15.28 -2.89 18.05
C CYS A 128 -14.80 -1.82 17.06
N PRO A 129 -14.12 -0.75 17.49
CA PRO A 129 -13.57 0.27 16.61
C PRO A 129 -12.58 -0.30 15.61
N VAL A 130 -12.69 0.11 14.35
CA VAL A 130 -11.82 -0.34 13.26
C VAL A 130 -11.10 0.86 12.64
N THR A 131 -9.79 0.74 12.43
CA THR A 131 -9.02 1.64 11.56
C THR A 131 -8.61 0.87 10.31
N LEU A 132 -8.98 1.38 9.16
CA LEU A 132 -8.73 0.74 7.86
C LEU A 132 -7.82 1.63 7.02
N GLU A 133 -6.65 1.10 6.66
CA GLU A 133 -5.75 1.67 5.67
C GLU A 133 -5.84 0.80 4.42
N LEU A 134 -6.40 1.33 3.36
CA LEU A 134 -6.81 0.58 2.18
C LEU A 134 -6.08 1.08 0.94
N GLY A 135 -6.18 0.31 -0.14
CA GLY A 135 -5.70 0.70 -1.44
C GLY A 135 -6.56 1.78 -2.10
N GLY A 136 -6.15 2.19 -3.27
CA GLY A 136 -6.83 3.21 -4.04
C GLY A 136 -6.31 3.28 -5.48
N LYS A 137 -6.75 4.31 -6.20
CA LYS A 137 -6.27 4.62 -7.55
C LYS A 137 -5.74 6.05 -7.56
N ASN A 138 -4.51 6.23 -7.02
CA ASN A 138 -3.96 7.57 -6.82
C ASN A 138 -3.59 8.24 -8.15
N PRO A 139 -3.82 9.55 -8.27
CA PRO A 139 -3.29 10.35 -9.36
C PRO A 139 -1.83 10.76 -9.10
N ASN A 140 -1.10 10.98 -10.18
CA ASN A 140 0.16 11.71 -10.22
C ASN A 140 -0.04 12.82 -11.26
N ILE A 141 -0.12 14.09 -10.82
CA ILE A 141 -0.54 15.21 -11.67
C ILE A 141 0.68 16.06 -11.99
N ILE A 142 0.96 16.25 -13.30
CA ILE A 142 2.10 17.01 -13.82
C ILE A 142 1.59 18.23 -14.59
N MET A 143 1.82 19.41 -14.01
CA MET A 143 1.43 20.68 -14.58
C MET A 143 2.43 21.17 -15.63
N SER A 144 1.98 22.03 -16.55
CA SER A 144 2.75 22.52 -17.70
C SER A 144 3.94 23.42 -17.36
N ASP A 145 3.97 23.95 -16.15
CA ASP A 145 5.03 24.85 -15.65
C ASP A 145 6.19 24.11 -14.96
N LYS A 146 6.12 22.79 -14.92
CA LYS A 146 7.14 21.97 -14.25
C LYS A 146 8.37 21.74 -15.12
N ASP A 147 9.52 21.78 -14.46
CA ASP A 147 10.78 21.36 -15.05
C ASP A 147 10.71 19.84 -15.37
N LEU A 148 11.06 19.51 -16.61
CA LEU A 148 11.06 18.13 -17.08
C LEU A 148 12.10 17.26 -16.32
N GLU A 149 13.18 17.86 -15.83
CA GLU A 149 14.17 17.16 -15.02
C GLU A 149 13.61 16.68 -13.67
N ILE A 150 12.53 17.31 -13.18
CA ILE A 150 11.80 16.90 -11.98
C ILE A 150 10.59 16.04 -12.34
N ALA A 151 9.85 16.43 -13.37
CA ALA A 151 8.60 15.78 -13.76
C ALA A 151 8.81 14.33 -14.22
N ILE A 152 9.83 14.08 -15.05
CA ILE A 152 10.12 12.75 -15.61
C ILE A 152 10.50 11.75 -14.52
N PRO A 153 11.48 12.01 -13.61
CA PRO A 153 11.70 11.14 -12.46
C PRO A 153 10.45 10.96 -11.59
N GLY A 154 9.66 12.02 -11.41
CA GLY A 154 8.42 11.99 -10.64
C GLY A 154 7.36 11.01 -11.16
N VAL A 155 7.35 10.70 -12.46
CA VAL A 155 6.51 9.61 -13.02
C VAL A 155 6.97 8.25 -12.51
N ILE A 156 8.28 8.01 -12.52
CA ILE A 156 8.87 6.72 -12.15
C ILE A 156 8.75 6.47 -10.65
N ASP A 157 9.16 7.46 -9.85
CA ASP A 157 9.15 7.37 -8.38
C ASP A 157 7.72 7.35 -7.84
N GLY A 158 6.85 8.21 -8.39
CA GLY A 158 5.43 8.28 -8.01
C GLY A 158 4.67 6.98 -8.26
N MET A 159 5.03 6.23 -9.31
CA MET A 159 4.45 4.91 -9.58
C MET A 159 5.05 3.80 -8.70
N SER A 160 6.16 4.05 -8.02
CA SER A 160 6.87 3.05 -7.22
C SER A 160 7.29 1.82 -8.04
N TYR A 161 7.81 2.01 -9.25
CA TYR A 161 8.22 0.90 -10.11
C TYR A 161 9.29 0.02 -9.46
N THR A 162 10.18 0.58 -8.65
CA THR A 162 11.20 -0.15 -7.88
C THR A 162 10.60 -1.13 -6.85
N ARG A 163 9.30 -0.95 -6.52
CA ARG A 163 8.49 -1.88 -5.72
C ARG A 163 7.46 -2.63 -6.58
N GLN A 164 7.70 -2.77 -7.87
CA GLN A 164 6.78 -3.40 -8.83
C GLN A 164 5.36 -2.76 -8.84
N GLY A 165 5.23 -1.47 -8.48
CA GLY A 165 3.94 -0.82 -8.31
C GLY A 165 3.08 -1.40 -7.17
N GLN A 166 3.64 -2.26 -6.31
CA GLN A 166 2.95 -2.90 -5.19
C GLN A 166 2.90 -1.98 -3.96
N ALA A 167 2.37 -0.78 -4.15
CA ALA A 167 2.26 0.24 -3.13
C ALA A 167 0.88 0.89 -3.16
N CYS A 168 0.24 1.02 -1.99
CA CYS A 168 -1.04 1.72 -1.83
C CYS A 168 -0.95 3.21 -2.21
N THR A 169 0.27 3.77 -2.22
CA THR A 169 0.57 5.15 -2.61
C THR A 169 0.97 5.32 -4.07
N ALA A 170 0.99 4.24 -4.87
CA ALA A 170 1.40 4.32 -6.27
C ALA A 170 0.48 5.24 -7.09
N GLY A 171 1.05 6.28 -7.68
CA GLY A 171 0.38 7.20 -8.60
C GLY A 171 0.20 6.59 -9.98
N SER A 172 -0.64 5.57 -10.08
CA SER A 172 -0.81 4.75 -11.28
C SER A 172 -1.63 5.41 -12.39
N ARG A 173 -2.31 6.54 -12.09
CA ARG A 173 -2.90 7.44 -13.08
C ARG A 173 -2.00 8.67 -13.22
N VAL A 174 -1.23 8.74 -14.28
CA VAL A 174 -0.31 9.84 -14.54
C VAL A 174 -1.01 10.86 -15.42
N TYR A 175 -1.56 11.90 -14.81
CA TYR A 175 -2.15 13.02 -15.52
C TYR A 175 -1.05 14.00 -15.94
N ILE A 176 -0.94 14.27 -17.24
CA ILE A 176 0.12 15.12 -17.78
C ILE A 176 -0.54 16.24 -18.62
N HIS A 177 -0.21 17.47 -18.30
CA HIS A 177 -0.72 18.61 -19.09
C HIS A 177 -0.30 18.48 -20.56
N GLU A 178 -1.25 18.69 -21.49
CA GLU A 178 -1.07 18.44 -22.95
C GLU A 178 0.17 19.11 -23.55
N LYS A 179 0.55 20.29 -23.08
CA LYS A 179 1.71 21.05 -23.60
C LYS A 179 3.05 20.34 -23.41
N ILE A 180 3.15 19.45 -22.45
CA ILE A 180 4.39 18.74 -22.11
C ILE A 180 4.23 17.22 -22.20
N TYR A 181 3.06 16.74 -22.63
CA TYR A 181 2.67 15.33 -22.62
C TYR A 181 3.69 14.46 -23.31
N ASP A 182 3.99 14.72 -24.59
CA ASP A 182 4.89 13.88 -25.39
C ASP A 182 6.31 13.86 -24.81
N LYS A 183 6.82 15.04 -24.37
CA LYS A 183 8.18 15.14 -23.80
C LYS A 183 8.31 14.35 -22.48
N VAL A 184 7.27 14.40 -21.65
CA VAL A 184 7.27 13.62 -20.39
C VAL A 184 7.20 12.12 -20.68
N LEU A 185 6.38 11.70 -21.66
CA LEU A 185 6.28 10.30 -22.06
C LEU A 185 7.59 9.76 -22.64
N GLU A 186 8.21 10.49 -23.57
CA GLU A 186 9.53 10.11 -24.13
C GLU A 186 10.58 9.95 -23.03
N GLY A 187 10.67 10.92 -22.12
CA GLY A 187 11.61 10.85 -21.01
C GLY A 187 11.30 9.73 -20.01
N ALA A 188 10.02 9.46 -19.74
CA ALA A 188 9.61 8.36 -18.87
C ALA A 188 9.94 7.00 -19.49
N VAL A 189 9.68 6.80 -20.78
CA VAL A 189 10.05 5.59 -21.52
C VAL A 189 11.56 5.36 -21.52
N ASP A 190 12.36 6.42 -21.77
CA ASP A 190 13.82 6.34 -21.70
C ASP A 190 14.29 5.88 -20.31
N LYS A 191 13.72 6.43 -19.22
CA LYS A 191 14.07 6.01 -17.87
C LYS A 191 13.62 4.57 -17.56
N LEU A 192 12.41 4.19 -17.95
CA LEU A 192 11.89 2.82 -17.75
C LEU A 192 12.75 1.79 -18.46
N SER A 193 13.25 2.09 -19.67
CA SER A 193 14.09 1.18 -20.45
C SER A 193 15.46 0.89 -19.80
N LYS A 194 15.90 1.78 -18.88
CA LYS A 194 17.18 1.66 -18.15
C LYS A 194 17.05 0.87 -16.87
N LEU A 195 15.84 0.63 -16.37
CA LEU A 195 15.60 -0.12 -15.14
C LEU A 195 15.96 -1.61 -15.33
N LYS A 196 16.81 -2.10 -14.45
CA LYS A 196 17.28 -3.48 -14.48
C LYS A 196 16.40 -4.37 -13.64
N MET A 197 15.73 -5.29 -14.27
CA MET A 197 14.92 -6.30 -13.61
C MET A 197 15.80 -7.51 -13.24
N GLY A 198 15.71 -7.97 -11.98
CA GLY A 198 16.53 -9.07 -11.50
C GLY A 198 16.15 -9.57 -10.11
N ASN A 199 17.02 -10.41 -9.53
CA ASN A 199 16.84 -10.94 -8.19
C ASN A 199 16.89 -9.80 -7.14
N ALA A 200 15.98 -9.82 -6.18
CA ALA A 200 15.91 -8.82 -5.11
C ALA A 200 17.13 -8.80 -4.18
N LEU A 201 17.94 -9.86 -4.16
CA LEU A 201 19.20 -9.94 -3.40
C LEU A 201 20.42 -9.47 -4.22
N ASP A 202 20.24 -9.13 -5.49
CA ASP A 202 21.28 -8.57 -6.34
C ASP A 202 21.21 -7.05 -6.28
N GLU A 203 22.20 -6.41 -5.67
CA GLU A 203 22.30 -4.95 -5.51
C GLU A 203 22.30 -4.19 -6.84
N THR A 204 22.55 -4.86 -7.97
CA THR A 204 22.49 -4.27 -9.30
C THR A 204 21.08 -4.26 -9.90
N SER A 205 20.10 -4.86 -9.23
CA SER A 205 18.71 -4.92 -9.66
C SER A 205 17.92 -3.72 -9.16
N ASP A 206 17.24 -3.02 -10.05
CA ASP A 206 16.33 -1.91 -9.70
C ASP A 206 14.91 -2.41 -9.38
N ILE A 207 14.50 -3.52 -10.02
CA ILE A 207 13.15 -4.09 -9.91
C ILE A 207 13.22 -5.59 -9.69
N GLY A 208 12.54 -6.09 -8.66
CA GLY A 208 12.39 -7.51 -8.36
C GLY A 208 11.16 -8.15 -9.01
N ALA A 209 10.81 -9.36 -8.54
CA ALA A 209 9.60 -10.06 -8.93
C ALA A 209 8.36 -9.52 -8.21
N ILE A 210 7.19 -9.70 -8.81
CA ILE A 210 5.89 -9.60 -8.14
C ILE A 210 5.82 -10.67 -7.05
N ILE A 211 5.15 -10.36 -5.93
CA ILE A 211 5.20 -11.18 -4.72
C ILE A 211 4.67 -12.60 -4.88
N SER A 212 3.66 -12.82 -5.74
CA SER A 212 3.00 -14.12 -5.86
C SER A 212 2.41 -14.34 -7.25
N GLU A 213 2.08 -15.59 -7.55
CA GLU A 213 1.37 -15.95 -8.79
C GLU A 213 -0.02 -15.30 -8.86
N GLU A 214 -0.72 -15.21 -7.73
CA GLU A 214 -2.03 -14.57 -7.64
C GLU A 214 -1.95 -13.09 -8.06
N GLN A 215 -0.95 -12.37 -7.53
CA GLN A 215 -0.75 -10.96 -7.86
C GLN A 215 -0.28 -10.77 -9.31
N LEU A 216 0.51 -11.69 -9.84
CA LEU A 216 0.84 -11.71 -11.27
C LEU A 216 -0.42 -11.93 -12.14
N LYS A 217 -1.27 -12.90 -11.80
CA LYS A 217 -2.55 -13.14 -12.50
C LYS A 217 -3.43 -11.89 -12.50
N ARG A 218 -3.47 -11.16 -11.39
CA ARG A 218 -4.17 -9.86 -11.32
C ARG A 218 -3.58 -8.85 -12.31
N THR A 219 -2.27 -8.71 -12.37
CA THR A 219 -1.60 -7.81 -13.32
C THR A 219 -1.92 -8.22 -14.77
N LEU A 220 -1.85 -9.50 -15.08
CA LEU A 220 -2.16 -10.04 -16.41
C LEU A 220 -3.62 -9.79 -16.81
N TYR A 221 -4.57 -9.92 -15.88
CA TYR A 221 -5.99 -9.63 -16.11
C TYR A 221 -6.21 -8.17 -16.56
N TYR A 222 -5.63 -7.20 -15.85
CA TYR A 222 -5.76 -5.79 -16.25
C TYR A 222 -5.04 -5.49 -17.57
N MET A 223 -3.91 -6.13 -17.83
CA MET A 223 -3.20 -5.97 -19.10
C MET A 223 -3.96 -6.59 -20.27
N ASP A 224 -4.69 -7.67 -20.05
CA ASP A 224 -5.59 -8.25 -21.07
C ASP A 224 -6.73 -7.28 -21.42
N ILE A 225 -7.32 -6.61 -20.43
CA ILE A 225 -8.29 -5.54 -20.65
C ILE A 225 -7.69 -4.39 -21.45
N ALA A 226 -6.48 -3.94 -21.08
CA ALA A 226 -5.80 -2.88 -21.80
C ALA A 226 -5.54 -3.27 -23.27
N LYS A 227 -4.99 -4.45 -23.52
CA LYS A 227 -4.65 -4.95 -24.87
C LYS A 227 -5.87 -5.15 -25.77
N LYS A 228 -7.04 -5.43 -25.23
CA LYS A 228 -8.30 -5.55 -25.98
C LYS A 228 -8.89 -4.21 -26.40
N ASN A 229 -8.47 -3.12 -25.81
CA ASN A 229 -8.94 -1.79 -26.17
C ASN A 229 -8.11 -1.24 -27.34
N SER A 230 -8.75 -0.95 -28.46
CA SER A 230 -8.08 -0.55 -29.71
C SER A 230 -7.37 0.81 -29.63
N SER A 231 -7.71 1.66 -28.66
CA SER A 231 -7.04 2.94 -28.47
C SER A 231 -5.82 2.86 -27.54
N THR A 232 -5.56 1.70 -26.93
CA THR A 232 -4.44 1.54 -26.01
C THR A 232 -3.12 1.48 -26.76
N GLU A 233 -2.19 2.27 -26.35
CA GLU A 233 -0.78 2.20 -26.73
C GLU A 233 0.05 1.73 -25.55
N ILE A 234 0.87 0.70 -25.75
CA ILE A 234 1.85 0.22 -24.78
C ILE A 234 3.16 0.94 -25.10
N LEU A 235 3.45 2.00 -24.37
CA LEU A 235 4.63 2.83 -24.60
C LEU A 235 5.91 2.14 -24.12
N HIS A 236 5.82 1.31 -23.06
CA HIS A 236 6.92 0.51 -22.53
C HIS A 236 6.37 -0.73 -21.82
N GLY A 237 7.13 -1.84 -21.87
CA GLY A 237 6.84 -3.07 -21.15
C GLY A 237 5.65 -3.85 -21.69
N GLY A 238 4.75 -4.25 -20.82
CA GLY A 238 3.50 -4.93 -21.17
C GLY A 238 3.59 -6.45 -21.25
N ASN A 239 4.71 -7.05 -20.82
CA ASN A 239 4.94 -8.48 -20.91
C ASN A 239 5.42 -9.08 -19.60
N GLN A 240 5.08 -10.34 -19.40
CA GLN A 240 5.70 -11.16 -18.38
C GLN A 240 7.07 -11.65 -18.88
N SER A 241 8.11 -11.46 -18.09
CA SER A 241 9.44 -12.03 -18.39
C SER A 241 9.54 -13.45 -17.86
N LYS A 242 9.92 -14.38 -18.74
CA LYS A 242 10.01 -15.82 -18.45
C LYS A 242 11.34 -16.39 -18.94
N GLY A 243 11.80 -17.45 -18.29
CA GLY A 243 13.01 -18.17 -18.68
C GLY A 243 14.31 -17.47 -18.29
N GLY A 244 15.45 -18.10 -18.53
CA GLY A 244 16.75 -17.59 -18.13
C GLY A 244 16.80 -17.23 -16.64
N LYS A 245 17.27 -16.02 -16.32
CA LYS A 245 17.34 -15.51 -14.94
C LYS A 245 15.98 -15.22 -14.30
N TYR A 246 14.88 -15.25 -15.06
CA TYR A 246 13.52 -14.96 -14.60
C TYR A 246 12.67 -16.21 -14.35
N LYS A 247 13.21 -17.42 -14.59
CA LYS A 247 12.45 -18.69 -14.58
C LYS A 247 11.81 -19.03 -13.23
N ASP A 248 12.45 -18.61 -12.13
CA ASP A 248 12.05 -18.96 -10.77
C ASP A 248 11.31 -17.81 -10.05
N GLY A 249 10.76 -16.85 -10.79
CA GLY A 249 10.05 -15.72 -10.22
C GLY A 249 8.93 -15.17 -11.09
N PHE A 250 8.08 -14.36 -10.49
CA PHE A 250 6.93 -13.72 -11.13
C PHE A 250 7.29 -12.34 -11.70
N TYR A 251 8.20 -12.32 -12.66
CA TYR A 251 8.70 -11.07 -13.24
C TYR A 251 7.75 -10.49 -14.29
N TYR A 252 7.45 -9.20 -14.14
CA TYR A 252 6.66 -8.43 -15.09
C TYR A 252 7.35 -7.11 -15.39
N GLU A 253 7.40 -6.74 -16.67
CA GLU A 253 8.07 -5.52 -17.12
C GLU A 253 7.38 -4.25 -16.54
N PRO A 254 8.16 -3.23 -16.12
CA PRO A 254 7.59 -1.94 -15.82
C PRO A 254 6.85 -1.40 -17.04
N THR A 255 5.58 -1.06 -16.86
CA THR A 255 4.67 -0.82 -17.98
C THR A 255 4.07 0.57 -17.90
N LEU A 256 4.13 1.30 -19.02
CA LEU A 256 3.48 2.58 -19.22
C LEU A 256 2.51 2.48 -20.41
N LEU A 257 1.25 2.81 -20.16
CA LEU A 257 0.16 2.80 -21.14
C LEU A 257 -0.30 4.22 -21.45
N SER A 258 -0.77 4.44 -22.68
CA SER A 258 -1.50 5.64 -23.08
C SER A 258 -2.75 5.29 -23.86
N GLY A 259 -3.59 6.29 -24.17
CA GLY A 259 -4.77 6.14 -25.03
C GLY A 259 -5.96 5.42 -24.39
N LEU A 260 -5.86 4.92 -23.16
CA LEU A 260 -7.00 4.30 -22.47
C LEU A 260 -8.06 5.34 -22.10
N PRO A 261 -9.35 5.05 -22.30
CA PRO A 261 -10.41 5.89 -21.75
C PRO A 261 -10.36 5.87 -20.22
N VAL A 262 -10.61 7.02 -19.60
CA VAL A 262 -10.58 7.17 -18.12
C VAL A 262 -11.55 6.18 -17.45
N SER A 263 -12.64 5.81 -18.12
CA SER A 263 -13.62 4.80 -17.63
C SER A 263 -13.13 3.36 -17.69
N SER A 264 -11.97 3.09 -18.29
CA SER A 264 -11.39 1.73 -18.33
C SER A 264 -11.15 1.20 -16.92
N PRO A 265 -11.43 -0.08 -16.64
CA PRO A 265 -11.08 -0.71 -15.36
C PRO A 265 -9.61 -0.52 -14.98
N VAL A 266 -8.70 -0.50 -15.97
CA VAL A 266 -7.26 -0.25 -15.73
C VAL A 266 -7.01 1.16 -15.18
N CYS A 267 -7.85 2.14 -15.52
CA CYS A 267 -7.76 3.52 -15.01
C CYS A 267 -8.58 3.74 -13.73
N GLN A 268 -9.56 2.88 -13.43
CA GLN A 268 -10.47 3.03 -12.28
C GLN A 268 -10.13 2.14 -11.11
N GLU A 269 -9.59 0.95 -11.35
CA GLU A 269 -9.34 -0.04 -10.33
C GLU A 269 -7.85 -0.17 -10.01
N GLU A 270 -7.54 -0.56 -8.78
CA GLU A 270 -6.17 -0.78 -8.32
C GLU A 270 -5.59 -2.05 -8.93
N VAL A 271 -4.61 -1.91 -9.80
CA VAL A 271 -3.87 -3.06 -10.39
C VAL A 271 -2.95 -3.69 -9.35
N PHE A 272 -2.27 -2.87 -8.55
CA PHE A 272 -1.25 -3.25 -7.57
C PHE A 272 -0.08 -4.02 -8.19
N GLY A 273 0.31 -3.59 -9.39
CA GLY A 273 1.39 -4.14 -10.22
C GLY A 273 2.09 -3.01 -11.00
N PRO A 274 3.15 -3.29 -11.74
CA PRO A 274 3.99 -2.26 -12.35
C PRO A 274 3.37 -1.65 -13.63
N VAL A 275 2.11 -1.20 -13.56
CA VAL A 275 1.33 -0.69 -14.69
C VAL A 275 0.78 0.70 -14.37
N ALA A 276 1.23 1.71 -15.10
CA ALA A 276 0.72 3.08 -15.05
C ALA A 276 0.01 3.45 -16.35
N CYS A 277 -0.99 4.34 -16.22
CA CYS A 277 -1.74 4.90 -17.35
C CYS A 277 -1.47 6.40 -17.45
N ALA A 278 -0.95 6.86 -18.59
CA ALA A 278 -0.77 8.26 -18.89
C ALA A 278 -2.05 8.84 -19.50
N ILE A 279 -2.51 9.95 -18.96
CA ILE A 279 -3.77 10.63 -19.32
C ILE A 279 -3.46 12.10 -19.59
N PRO A 280 -3.69 12.62 -20.81
CA PRO A 280 -3.54 14.05 -21.08
C PRO A 280 -4.68 14.84 -20.45
N PHE A 281 -4.40 16.08 -20.03
CA PHE A 281 -5.40 17.03 -19.58
C PHE A 281 -5.05 18.47 -20.00
N LYS A 282 -6.04 19.35 -20.07
CA LYS A 282 -5.89 20.76 -20.52
C LYS A 282 -5.94 21.77 -19.39
N SER A 283 -6.78 21.52 -18.40
CA SER A 283 -6.97 22.43 -17.27
C SER A 283 -7.04 21.67 -15.95
N PHE A 284 -6.75 22.36 -14.85
CA PHE A 284 -6.84 21.76 -13.51
C PHE A 284 -8.27 21.32 -13.15
N ASP A 285 -9.27 22.04 -13.65
CA ASP A 285 -10.69 21.69 -13.40
C ASP A 285 -11.12 20.37 -14.07
N GLU A 286 -10.36 19.91 -15.07
CA GLU A 286 -10.61 18.64 -15.76
C GLU A 286 -10.11 17.44 -14.94
N VAL A 287 -9.08 17.63 -14.11
CA VAL A 287 -8.43 16.57 -13.31
C VAL A 287 -9.09 16.42 -11.95
#